data_bc18859758f999e3c6b06718be397be0
#
_entry.id   bc18859758f999e3c6b06718be397be0
#
_cell.length_a   1.000
_cell.length_b   1.000
_cell.length_c   1.000
_cell.angle_alpha   90.00
_cell.angle_beta   90.00
_cell.angle_gamma   90.00
#
_symmetry.space_group_name_H-M   'P 1'
#
loop_
_entity.id
_entity.type
_entity.pdbx_description
1 polymer ?
#
loop_
_entity_poly.entity_id
_entity_poly.type
_entity_poly.pdbx_seq_one_letter_code
_entity_poly.pdbx_strand_id
1 'polypeptide(L)'
;MKLDEIARLAGVSRTTASYVINGKAKQYRVSDKTVEKVMAVVREHNYHPNAVAAGLRAGRTRSIGLVIPDLENTSYTRIANYLERQARQRGYQLLIACSEDQPDNEMRCIEHLLQRQVDAIIVSTLSLIHISEPTRP
;
A
#
# COMPACT_ATOMS: atom_id res chain seq x y z
N MET A 1 6.22 -16.95 9.17
CA MET A 1 6.72 -17.93 8.19
C MET A 1 7.31 -17.19 7.01
N LYS A 2 8.42 -17.66 6.51
CA LYS A 2 9.12 -17.02 5.40
C LYS A 2 8.88 -17.78 4.08
N LEU A 3 9.13 -17.10 2.97
CA LEU A 3 8.98 -17.68 1.65
C LEU A 3 9.79 -18.96 1.47
N ASP A 4 10.99 -19.02 2.04
CA ASP A 4 11.85 -20.21 1.99
C ASP A 4 11.16 -21.44 2.58
N GLU A 5 10.41 -21.27 3.65
CA GLU A 5 9.67 -22.37 4.28
C GLU A 5 8.52 -22.84 3.41
N ILE A 6 7.81 -21.89 2.77
CA ILE A 6 6.75 -22.23 1.83
C ILE A 6 7.31 -23.07 0.68
N ALA A 7 8.43 -22.62 0.10
CA ALA A 7 9.09 -23.34 -0.99
C ALA A 7 9.50 -24.76 -0.56
N ARG A 8 10.09 -24.90 0.60
CA ARG A 8 10.52 -26.20 1.14
C ARG A 8 9.35 -27.14 1.34
N LEU A 9 8.26 -26.66 1.94
CA LEU A 9 7.09 -27.47 2.21
C LEU A 9 6.36 -27.88 0.93
N ALA A 10 6.38 -27.03 -0.09
CA ALA A 10 5.79 -27.32 -1.38
C ALA A 10 6.71 -28.15 -2.29
N GLY A 11 7.97 -28.32 -1.91
CA GLY A 11 8.94 -29.06 -2.73
C GLY A 11 9.36 -28.35 -3.99
N VAL A 12 9.43 -27.03 -3.96
CA VAL A 12 9.81 -26.20 -5.10
C VAL A 12 10.92 -25.24 -4.71
N SER A 13 11.53 -24.61 -5.70
CA SER A 13 12.52 -23.58 -5.44
C SER A 13 11.86 -22.30 -4.90
N ARG A 14 12.63 -21.49 -4.21
CA ARG A 14 12.15 -20.19 -3.72
C ARG A 14 11.63 -19.33 -4.87
N THR A 15 12.33 -19.31 -5.98
CA THR A 15 11.95 -18.56 -7.17
C THR A 15 10.59 -19.00 -7.69
N THR A 16 10.37 -20.32 -7.80
CA THR A 16 9.09 -20.87 -8.24
C THR A 16 7.96 -20.48 -7.28
N ALA A 17 8.19 -20.63 -5.98
CA ALA A 17 7.20 -20.22 -4.98
C ALA A 17 6.86 -18.74 -5.10
N SER A 18 7.86 -17.89 -5.32
CA SER A 18 7.66 -16.46 -5.51
C SER A 18 6.79 -16.16 -6.73
N TYR A 19 7.05 -16.82 -7.85
CA TYR A 19 6.24 -16.63 -9.06
C TYR A 19 4.78 -16.99 -8.82
N VAL A 20 4.52 -18.07 -8.12
CA VAL A 20 3.15 -18.51 -7.82
C VAL A 20 2.44 -17.51 -6.92
N ILE A 21 3.09 -17.10 -5.84
CA ILE A 21 2.50 -16.19 -4.85
C ILE A 21 2.22 -14.81 -5.45
N ASN A 22 3.06 -14.35 -6.35
CA ASN A 22 2.92 -13.03 -6.98
C ASN A 22 2.07 -13.03 -8.26
N GLY A 23 1.40 -14.15 -8.56
CA GLY A 23 0.51 -14.25 -9.71
C GLY A 23 1.22 -14.29 -11.06
N LYS A 24 2.50 -14.66 -11.08
CA LYS A 24 3.31 -14.69 -12.30
C LYS A 24 3.54 -16.10 -12.84
N ALA A 25 2.77 -17.07 -12.35
CA ALA A 25 2.96 -18.46 -12.73
C ALA A 25 2.87 -18.68 -14.23
N LYS A 26 1.89 -18.08 -14.91
CA LYS A 26 1.72 -18.20 -16.35
C LYS A 26 2.88 -17.58 -17.12
N GLN A 27 3.35 -16.42 -16.69
CA GLN A 27 4.45 -15.70 -17.33
C GLN A 27 5.72 -16.53 -17.34
N TYR A 28 6.00 -17.25 -16.27
CA TYR A 28 7.21 -18.06 -16.11
C TYR A 28 6.95 -19.55 -16.30
N ARG A 29 5.83 -19.91 -16.91
CA ARG A 29 5.48 -21.28 -17.31
C ARG A 29 5.51 -22.28 -16.16
N VAL A 30 5.02 -21.87 -15.00
CA VAL A 30 4.85 -22.78 -13.87
C VAL A 30 3.58 -23.60 -14.11
N SER A 31 3.68 -24.91 -13.96
CA SER A 31 2.55 -25.80 -14.19
C SER A 31 1.42 -25.60 -13.18
N ASP A 32 0.19 -25.90 -13.58
CA ASP A 32 -0.97 -25.81 -12.70
C ASP A 32 -0.82 -26.70 -11.47
N LYS A 33 -0.21 -27.85 -11.62
CA LYS A 33 0.07 -28.77 -10.52
C LYS A 33 1.00 -28.14 -9.49
N THR A 34 2.03 -27.45 -9.93
CA THR A 34 2.96 -26.74 -9.06
C THR A 34 2.29 -25.57 -8.36
N VAL A 35 1.47 -24.82 -9.11
CA VAL A 35 0.69 -23.71 -8.54
C VAL A 35 -0.19 -24.24 -7.40
N GLU A 36 -0.87 -25.35 -7.61
CA GLU A 36 -1.76 -25.93 -6.60
C GLU A 36 -1.01 -26.38 -5.35
N LYS A 37 0.17 -26.98 -5.52
CA LYS A 37 1.00 -27.39 -4.39
C LYS A 37 1.41 -26.18 -3.54
N VAL A 38 1.88 -25.12 -4.17
CA VAL A 38 2.31 -23.91 -3.45
C VAL A 38 1.13 -23.24 -2.76
N MET A 39 0.02 -23.08 -3.46
CA MET A 39 -1.15 -22.44 -2.89
C MET A 39 -1.78 -23.24 -1.75
N ALA A 40 -1.69 -24.56 -1.80
CA ALA A 40 -2.15 -25.41 -0.70
C ALA A 40 -1.33 -25.14 0.58
N VAL A 41 -0.02 -25.02 0.45
CA VAL A 41 0.86 -24.69 1.58
C VAL A 41 0.56 -23.29 2.11
N VAL A 42 0.37 -22.33 1.21
CA VAL A 42 0.02 -20.94 1.57
C VAL A 42 -1.26 -20.92 2.40
N ARG A 43 -2.30 -21.62 1.95
CA ARG A 43 -3.58 -21.65 2.68
C ARG A 43 -3.46 -22.36 4.03
N GLU A 44 -2.77 -23.50 4.06
CA GLU A 44 -2.62 -24.30 5.27
C GLU A 44 -1.91 -23.52 6.37
N HIS A 45 -0.90 -22.76 6.02
CA HIS A 45 -0.08 -21.99 6.98
C HIS A 45 -0.50 -20.54 7.10
N ASN A 46 -1.57 -20.14 6.42
CA ASN A 46 -2.07 -18.75 6.42
C ASN A 46 -0.95 -17.75 6.13
N TYR A 47 -0.15 -18.06 5.12
CA TYR A 47 1.00 -17.23 4.76
C TYR A 47 0.55 -15.96 4.03
N HIS A 48 1.14 -14.83 4.42
CA HIS A 48 0.93 -13.56 3.75
C HIS A 48 2.28 -13.01 3.30
N PRO A 49 2.42 -12.62 2.02
CA PRO A 49 3.67 -12.03 1.54
C PRO A 49 3.95 -10.70 2.24
N ASN A 50 5.23 -10.41 2.45
CA ASN A 50 5.62 -9.15 3.05
C ASN A 50 5.59 -8.03 2.01
N ALA A 51 4.51 -7.23 2.03
CA ALA A 51 4.33 -6.13 1.09
C ALA A 51 5.39 -5.04 1.25
N VAL A 52 5.89 -4.83 2.47
CA VAL A 52 6.93 -3.84 2.73
C VAL A 52 8.24 -4.25 2.06
N ALA A 53 8.65 -5.51 2.21
CA ALA A 53 9.86 -6.00 1.58
C ALA A 53 9.76 -5.98 0.05
N ALA A 54 8.61 -6.37 -0.49
CA ALA A 54 8.36 -6.32 -1.93
C ALA A 54 8.39 -4.88 -2.46
N GLY A 55 7.83 -3.94 -1.69
CA GLY A 55 7.83 -2.52 -2.03
C GLY A 55 9.23 -1.93 -2.05
N LEU A 56 10.08 -2.31 -1.10
CA LEU A 56 11.47 -1.86 -1.06
C LEU A 56 12.24 -2.30 -2.31
N ARG A 57 12.04 -3.53 -2.76
CA ARG A 57 12.69 -4.02 -3.97
C ARG A 57 12.19 -3.31 -5.22
N ALA A 58 10.90 -3.02 -5.29
CA ALA A 58 10.29 -2.35 -6.43
C ALA A 58 10.49 -0.84 -6.42
N GLY A 59 10.95 -0.25 -5.30
CA GLY A 59 11.02 1.19 -5.11
C GLY A 59 9.66 1.86 -4.96
N ARG A 60 8.63 1.07 -4.60
CA ARG A 60 7.25 1.54 -4.42
C ARG A 60 6.62 0.83 -3.25
N THR A 61 5.81 1.55 -2.48
CA THR A 61 5.03 0.93 -1.40
C THR A 61 3.59 0.65 -1.82
N ARG A 62 3.17 1.16 -2.96
CA ARG A 62 1.79 1.09 -3.46
C ARG A 62 0.81 1.63 -2.44
N SER A 63 1.19 2.72 -1.82
CA SER A 63 0.33 3.42 -0.86
C SER A 63 0.29 4.90 -1.18
N ILE A 64 -0.85 5.51 -0.89
CA ILE A 64 -1.11 6.93 -1.09
C ILE A 64 -1.60 7.47 0.23
N GLY A 65 -1.03 8.60 0.66
CA GLY A 65 -1.47 9.30 1.84
C GLY A 65 -2.53 10.32 1.50
N LEU A 66 -3.56 10.42 2.32
CA LEU A 66 -4.58 11.45 2.21
C LEU A 66 -4.65 12.18 3.55
N VAL A 67 -4.42 13.49 3.52
CA VAL A 67 -4.57 14.34 4.70
C VAL A 67 -5.82 15.20 4.51
N ILE A 68 -6.78 15.02 5.40
CA ILE A 68 -8.04 15.78 5.41
C ILE A 68 -8.24 16.36 6.81
N PRO A 69 -9.09 17.39 6.96
CA PRO A 69 -9.32 17.96 8.30
C PRO A 69 -9.92 16.96 9.28
N ASP A 70 -10.98 16.27 8.89
CA ASP A 70 -11.65 15.29 9.75
C ASP A 70 -12.50 14.34 8.92
N LEU A 71 -13.04 13.31 9.57
CA LEU A 71 -13.92 12.32 8.95
C LEU A 71 -15.39 12.56 9.26
N GLU A 72 -15.71 13.62 9.99
CA GLU A 72 -17.10 13.94 10.35
C GLU A 72 -17.79 14.71 9.24
N ASN A 73 -17.06 15.54 8.51
CA ASN A 73 -17.62 16.33 7.42
C ASN A 73 -17.88 15.42 6.22
N THR A 74 -19.12 15.39 5.76
CA THR A 74 -19.56 14.53 4.66
C THR A 74 -18.78 14.77 3.38
N SER A 75 -18.40 16.01 3.10
CA SER A 75 -17.62 16.33 1.89
C SER A 75 -16.26 15.62 1.90
N TYR A 76 -15.59 15.59 3.03
CA TYR A 76 -14.28 14.93 3.14
C TYR A 76 -14.42 13.41 3.10
N THR A 77 -15.44 12.87 3.75
CA THR A 77 -15.64 11.41 3.72
C THR A 77 -16.01 10.92 2.33
N ARG A 78 -16.73 11.71 1.55
CA ARG A 78 -17.02 11.37 0.15
C ARG A 78 -15.76 11.34 -0.69
N ILE A 79 -14.88 12.33 -0.51
CA ILE A 79 -13.59 12.37 -1.21
C ILE A 79 -12.76 11.16 -0.81
N ALA A 80 -12.66 10.87 0.48
CA ALA A 80 -11.89 9.74 0.99
C ALA A 80 -12.42 8.43 0.44
N ASN A 81 -13.73 8.25 0.43
CA ASN A 81 -14.36 7.03 -0.10
C ASN A 81 -14.08 6.87 -1.59
N TYR A 82 -14.18 7.94 -2.37
CA TYR A 82 -13.89 7.91 -3.79
C TYR A 82 -12.42 7.55 -4.05
N LEU A 83 -11.53 8.22 -3.35
CA LEU A 83 -10.08 7.99 -3.51
C LEU A 83 -9.68 6.57 -3.09
N GLU A 84 -10.26 6.08 -2.00
CA GLU A 84 -10.01 4.72 -1.54
C GLU A 84 -10.41 3.70 -2.61
N ARG A 85 -11.58 3.87 -3.19
CA ARG A 85 -12.08 2.98 -4.23
C ARG A 85 -11.18 3.01 -5.46
N GLN A 86 -10.80 4.20 -5.91
CA GLN A 86 -9.93 4.37 -7.07
C GLN A 86 -8.53 3.79 -6.81
N ALA A 87 -7.99 4.01 -5.62
CA ALA A 87 -6.70 3.47 -5.24
C ALA A 87 -6.74 1.93 -5.22
N ARG A 88 -7.75 1.38 -4.59
CA ARG A 88 -7.91 -0.08 -4.48
C ARG A 88 -8.03 -0.75 -5.85
N GLN A 89 -8.77 -0.14 -6.77
CA GLN A 89 -8.90 -0.68 -8.13
C GLN A 89 -7.56 -0.73 -8.87
N ARG A 90 -6.62 0.10 -8.48
CA ARG A 90 -5.28 0.17 -9.09
C ARG A 90 -4.21 -0.54 -8.27
N GLY A 91 -4.61 -1.29 -7.25
CA GLY A 91 -3.69 -2.02 -6.40
C GLY A 91 -2.95 -1.17 -5.38
N TYR A 92 -3.50 0.01 -5.05
CA TYR A 92 -2.94 0.90 -4.04
C TYR A 92 -3.78 0.90 -2.77
N GLN A 93 -3.13 1.17 -1.66
CA GLN A 93 -3.80 1.36 -0.37
C GLN A 93 -3.83 2.84 -0.03
N LEU A 94 -4.96 3.32 0.47
CA LEU A 94 -5.10 4.69 0.93
C LEU A 94 -4.88 4.74 2.44
N LEU A 95 -3.97 5.62 2.88
CA LEU A 95 -3.73 5.90 4.29
C LEU A 95 -4.29 7.28 4.59
N ILE A 96 -5.23 7.36 5.51
CA ILE A 96 -5.93 8.59 5.84
C ILE A 96 -5.41 9.14 7.16
N ALA A 97 -5.06 10.43 7.18
CA ALA A 97 -4.68 11.15 8.38
C ALA A 97 -5.54 12.41 8.50
N CYS A 98 -5.92 12.74 9.72
CA CYS A 98 -6.75 13.90 9.99
C CYS A 98 -5.93 15.02 10.64
N SER A 99 -5.95 16.20 10.02
CA SER A 99 -5.19 17.36 10.49
C SER A 99 -5.95 18.19 11.53
N GLU A 100 -7.27 18.06 11.58
CA GLU A 100 -8.16 18.83 12.44
C GLU A 100 -8.03 20.34 12.22
N ASP A 101 -7.65 20.74 11.00
CA ASP A 101 -7.41 22.13 10.59
C ASP A 101 -6.34 22.81 11.43
N GLN A 102 -5.44 22.05 12.02
CA GLN A 102 -4.30 22.58 12.78
C GLN A 102 -3.04 22.46 11.93
N PRO A 103 -2.36 23.56 11.58
CA PRO A 103 -1.16 23.50 10.74
C PRO A 103 -0.07 22.59 11.30
N ASP A 104 0.11 22.57 12.61
CA ASP A 104 1.11 21.70 13.23
C ASP A 104 0.75 20.22 13.08
N ASN A 105 -0.53 19.87 13.24
CA ASN A 105 -1.00 18.52 13.02
C ASN A 105 -0.88 18.12 11.57
N GLU A 106 -1.16 19.03 10.66
CA GLU A 106 -1.02 18.79 9.24
C GLU A 106 0.40 18.40 8.88
N MET A 107 1.36 19.16 9.39
CA MET A 107 2.77 18.83 9.17
C MET A 107 3.16 17.49 9.75
N ARG A 108 2.68 17.15 10.95
CA ARG A 108 2.90 15.83 11.54
C ARG A 108 2.31 14.71 10.70
N CYS A 109 1.10 14.92 10.18
CA CYS A 109 0.47 13.93 9.29
C CYS A 109 1.34 13.70 8.07
N ILE A 110 1.82 14.76 7.44
CA ILE A 110 2.67 14.67 6.26
C ILE A 110 3.97 13.94 6.60
N GLU A 111 4.61 14.31 7.72
CA GLU A 111 5.86 13.66 8.15
C GLU A 111 5.68 12.18 8.40
N HIS A 112 4.58 11.79 9.06
CA HIS A 112 4.29 10.38 9.30
C HIS A 112 4.08 9.60 8.02
N LEU A 113 3.39 10.20 7.04
CA LEU A 113 3.19 9.58 5.75
C LEU A 113 4.49 9.44 4.98
N LEU A 114 5.37 10.44 5.06
CA LEU A 114 6.69 10.37 4.46
C LEU A 114 7.53 9.26 5.10
N GLN A 115 7.46 9.10 6.42
CA GLN A 115 8.15 8.04 7.13
C GLN A 115 7.67 6.65 6.70
N ARG A 116 6.40 6.53 6.33
CA ARG A 116 5.83 5.29 5.79
C ARG A 116 6.12 5.11 4.32
N GLN A 117 6.83 6.04 3.72
CA GLN A 117 7.28 5.97 2.33
C GLN A 117 6.13 5.79 1.33
N VAL A 118 5.04 6.52 1.55
CA VAL A 118 3.93 6.53 0.59
C VAL A 118 4.42 7.06 -0.75
N ASP A 119 3.83 6.57 -1.83
CA ASP A 119 4.23 6.98 -3.19
C ASP A 119 3.76 8.39 -3.54
N ALA A 120 2.66 8.84 -2.93
CA ALA A 120 2.11 10.17 -3.15
C ALA A 120 1.32 10.62 -1.92
N ILE A 121 1.18 11.93 -1.75
CA ILE A 121 0.38 12.51 -0.68
C ILE A 121 -0.59 13.51 -1.30
N ILE A 122 -1.86 13.37 -0.94
CA ILE A 122 -2.92 14.30 -1.32
C ILE A 122 -3.34 15.04 -0.05
N VAL A 123 -3.31 16.37 -0.09
CA VAL A 123 -3.67 17.20 1.05
C VAL A 123 -4.88 18.05 0.68
N SER A 124 -5.91 17.98 1.51
CA SER A 124 -7.10 18.81 1.36
C SER A 124 -7.30 19.59 2.66
N THR A 125 -6.95 20.86 2.66
CA THR A 125 -7.00 21.67 3.85
C THR A 125 -7.02 23.16 3.51
N LEU A 126 -7.61 23.94 4.41
CA LEU A 126 -7.63 25.40 4.28
C LEU A 126 -6.27 26.04 4.55
N SER A 127 -5.40 25.37 5.29
CA SER A 127 -4.08 25.94 5.62
C SER A 127 -3.17 26.03 4.40
N LEU A 128 -3.42 25.31 3.32
CA LEU A 128 -2.68 25.46 2.07
C LEU A 128 -2.82 26.86 1.48
N ILE A 129 -3.94 27.50 1.70
CA ILE A 129 -4.19 28.86 1.22
C ILE A 129 -3.19 29.84 1.84
N HIS A 130 -2.89 29.65 3.10
CA HIS A 130 -1.93 30.49 3.83
C HIS A 130 -0.49 30.17 3.44
N ILE A 131 -0.20 28.93 3.11
CA ILE A 131 1.15 28.52 2.72
C ILE A 131 1.53 29.07 1.35
N SER A 132 0.59 29.15 0.42
CA SER A 132 0.89 29.57 -0.94
C SER A 132 1.16 31.06 -1.07
N GLU A 133 0.62 31.91 -0.21
CA GLU A 133 0.78 33.35 -0.27
C GLU A 133 2.20 33.83 0.05
N PRO A 134 2.83 33.37 1.14
CA PRO A 134 4.14 33.89 1.51
C PRO A 134 5.28 33.46 0.60
N THR A 135 5.09 32.48 -0.25
CA THR A 135 6.14 31.97 -1.13
C THR A 135 6.37 32.83 -2.36
N ARG A 136 5.56 33.85 -2.54
CA ARG A 136 5.72 34.74 -3.70
C ARG A 136 6.84 35.71 -3.47
N PRO A 137 7.80 35.77 -4.36
CA PRO A 137 8.84 36.77 -4.30
C PRO A 137 8.32 38.16 -4.55
#